data_4afef6062284bfd8a63fc105026a7af3
#
_entry.id   4afef6062284bfd8a63fc105026a7af3
#
_cell.length_a   1.000
_cell.length_b   1.000
_cell.length_c   1.000
_cell.angle_alpha   90.00
_cell.angle_beta   90.00
_cell.angle_gamma   90.00
#
_symmetry.space_group_name_H-M   'P 1'
#
loop_
_entity.id
_entity.type
_entity.pdbx_description
1 polymer ?
#
loop_
_entity_poly.entity_id
_entity_poly.type
_entity_poly.pdbx_seq_one_letter_code
_entity_poly.pdbx_strand_id
1 'polypeptide(L)'
;MITRVLVANRGEIARRVFASCRRLGIETVAVHSDADAGLPFVAEADVAVRLPGNAPSETYLRGELIIAAAKRTGADAIHPGYGFLSENADFARDVEAAGLIWIGPAPESIDAMGSKIEAKAAMEAAGVPILTVSDPVGPGDFPVLIKASAGGGGRGMRIVRRAEDLDAERAIAEAEAVSAFGDGTVFVEPYVERSRHVEVQVVGDGRGDVLVFGERDCTVQRRHQKVIEEAPAASVPADVAAALHEAARKAAASISYRGAGTVEFLYDPDALSEGSPGGVPPGAFFFLEMNTRLQVEHPVTELVHGVDLVELQLAVAEGRGLESPASGVNGHAIEVRLYAEDETWTPQSGRLITLDIRADAAFGPLARAGIRVDSGFESGNEVGTHYDAMLAKVISWAPTRQQAIRQLVTALRRARIHGVVTNRDHLIEILSTADFGADEVTTTWLESADLPAAVPDVRLAA
;
A
#
# COMPACT_ATOMS: atom_id res chain seq x y z
N MET A 1 -16.32 -22.63 -7.33
CA MET A 1 -14.90 -22.92 -6.99
C MET A 1 -14.04 -22.37 -8.09
N ILE A 2 -13.06 -21.53 -7.76
CA ILE A 2 -12.12 -20.92 -8.70
C ILE A 2 -11.07 -21.97 -9.08
N THR A 3 -10.84 -22.17 -10.37
CA THR A 3 -9.88 -23.14 -10.90
C THR A 3 -8.74 -22.48 -11.68
N ARG A 4 -9.00 -21.28 -12.25
CA ARG A 4 -8.00 -20.52 -12.99
C ARG A 4 -8.20 -19.02 -12.80
N VAL A 5 -7.15 -18.31 -12.34
CA VAL A 5 -7.16 -16.89 -12.06
C VAL A 5 -6.32 -16.13 -13.08
N LEU A 6 -6.89 -15.14 -13.74
CA LEU A 6 -6.12 -14.13 -14.46
C LEU A 6 -5.74 -13.01 -13.48
N VAL A 7 -4.45 -12.66 -13.42
CA VAL A 7 -3.97 -11.51 -12.64
C VAL A 7 -3.86 -10.30 -13.57
N ALA A 8 -4.75 -9.30 -13.36
CA ALA A 8 -4.79 -8.07 -14.13
C ALA A 8 -3.74 -7.06 -13.64
N ASN A 9 -2.52 -7.53 -13.51
CA ASN A 9 -1.40 -6.75 -12.99
C ASN A 9 -0.06 -7.32 -13.47
N ARG A 10 1.07 -6.77 -12.98
CA ARG A 10 2.42 -7.07 -13.42
C ARG A 10 3.41 -7.21 -12.24
N GLY A 11 4.63 -7.61 -12.55
CA GLY A 11 5.76 -7.54 -11.63
C GLY A 11 5.58 -8.37 -10.37
N GLU A 12 5.94 -7.81 -9.21
CA GLU A 12 5.97 -8.56 -7.96
C GLU A 12 4.58 -9.01 -7.49
N ILE A 13 3.55 -8.15 -7.67
CA ILE A 13 2.21 -8.50 -7.21
C ILE A 13 1.58 -9.64 -8.03
N ALA A 14 1.88 -9.73 -9.34
CA ALA A 14 1.46 -10.87 -10.13
C ALA A 14 2.11 -12.17 -9.60
N ARG A 15 3.41 -12.16 -9.34
CA ARG A 15 4.14 -13.29 -8.74
C ARG A 15 3.58 -13.67 -7.36
N ARG A 16 3.26 -12.64 -6.54
CA ARG A 16 2.67 -12.81 -5.21
C ARG A 16 1.33 -13.57 -5.28
N VAL A 17 0.44 -13.14 -6.17
CA VAL A 17 -0.85 -13.80 -6.36
C VAL A 17 -0.67 -15.22 -6.91
N PHE A 18 0.22 -15.41 -7.88
CA PHE A 18 0.54 -16.74 -8.42
C PHE A 18 1.05 -17.70 -7.34
N ALA A 19 1.85 -17.21 -6.39
CA ALA A 19 2.34 -18.04 -5.31
C ALA A 19 1.21 -18.62 -4.45
N SER A 20 0.19 -17.83 -4.11
CA SER A 20 -1.00 -18.33 -3.40
C SER A 20 -1.85 -19.26 -4.26
N CYS A 21 -2.10 -18.90 -5.51
CA CYS A 21 -2.84 -19.77 -6.45
C CYS A 21 -2.20 -21.15 -6.58
N ARG A 22 -0.88 -21.24 -6.77
CA ARG A 22 -0.16 -22.52 -6.86
C ARG A 22 -0.29 -23.37 -5.60
N ARG A 23 -0.19 -22.75 -4.40
CA ARG A 23 -0.40 -23.49 -3.13
C ARG A 23 -1.80 -24.09 -3.02
N LEU A 24 -2.79 -23.42 -3.62
CA LEU A 24 -4.18 -23.85 -3.63
C LEU A 24 -4.53 -24.76 -4.82
N GLY A 25 -3.59 -25.03 -5.73
CA GLY A 25 -3.83 -25.82 -6.93
C GLY A 25 -4.68 -25.09 -7.98
N ILE A 26 -4.65 -23.76 -7.97
CA ILE A 26 -5.35 -22.89 -8.91
C ILE A 26 -4.39 -22.51 -10.04
N GLU A 27 -4.79 -22.70 -11.29
CA GLU A 27 -4.01 -22.28 -12.47
C GLU A 27 -3.97 -20.75 -12.61
N THR A 28 -2.90 -20.26 -13.21
CA THR A 28 -2.59 -18.82 -13.30
C THR A 28 -2.50 -18.33 -14.73
N VAL A 29 -3.03 -17.14 -15.00
CA VAL A 29 -2.90 -16.44 -16.28
C VAL A 29 -2.25 -15.08 -16.05
N ALA A 30 -1.10 -14.86 -16.69
CA ALA A 30 -0.49 -13.53 -16.79
C ALA A 30 -1.04 -12.76 -17.99
N VAL A 31 -1.18 -11.45 -17.85
CA VAL A 31 -1.23 -10.52 -18.98
C VAL A 31 0.03 -9.67 -18.95
N HIS A 32 0.62 -9.35 -20.11
CA HIS A 32 1.85 -8.58 -20.13
C HIS A 32 1.92 -7.64 -21.33
N SER A 33 2.50 -6.46 -21.12
CA SER A 33 2.88 -5.54 -22.18
C SER A 33 4.12 -6.03 -22.95
N ASP A 34 4.49 -5.35 -24.02
CA ASP A 34 5.72 -5.65 -24.75
C ASP A 34 6.97 -5.37 -23.90
N ALA A 35 6.94 -4.31 -23.10
CA ALA A 35 8.03 -3.97 -22.18
C ALA A 35 8.24 -5.02 -21.08
N ASP A 36 7.20 -5.72 -20.67
CA ASP A 36 7.25 -6.71 -19.60
C ASP A 36 7.48 -8.15 -20.07
N ALA A 37 7.55 -8.39 -21.39
CA ALA A 37 7.61 -9.73 -21.98
C ALA A 37 8.77 -10.59 -21.45
N GLY A 38 9.86 -9.99 -20.99
CA GLY A 38 11.03 -10.66 -20.43
C GLY A 38 11.03 -10.75 -18.89
N LEU A 39 10.00 -10.29 -18.20
CA LEU A 39 9.95 -10.32 -16.74
C LEU A 39 9.52 -11.70 -16.20
N PRO A 40 9.99 -12.08 -15.00
CA PRO A 40 9.79 -13.40 -14.43
C PRO A 40 8.33 -13.85 -14.36
N PHE A 41 7.40 -12.95 -13.99
CA PHE A 41 5.99 -13.29 -13.82
C PHE A 41 5.34 -13.84 -15.10
N VAL A 42 5.87 -13.47 -16.29
CA VAL A 42 5.35 -13.94 -17.58
C VAL A 42 5.67 -15.42 -17.78
N ALA A 43 6.88 -15.84 -17.43
CA ALA A 43 7.32 -17.23 -17.53
C ALA A 43 6.79 -18.11 -16.39
N GLU A 44 6.43 -17.52 -15.25
CA GLU A 44 5.93 -18.24 -14.07
C GLU A 44 4.45 -18.60 -14.15
N ALA A 45 3.66 -17.90 -14.95
CA ALA A 45 2.25 -18.21 -15.14
C ALA A 45 2.06 -19.48 -15.99
N ASP A 46 0.98 -20.23 -15.73
CA ASP A 46 0.62 -21.40 -16.56
C ASP A 46 0.26 -21.00 -18.00
N VAL A 47 -0.32 -19.79 -18.15
CA VAL A 47 -0.61 -19.18 -19.45
C VAL A 47 -0.24 -17.71 -19.41
N ALA A 48 0.39 -17.20 -20.47
CA ALA A 48 0.68 -15.78 -20.62
C ALA A 48 0.04 -15.21 -21.89
N VAL A 49 -0.57 -14.02 -21.76
CA VAL A 49 -1.27 -13.32 -22.85
C VAL A 49 -0.66 -11.95 -23.05
N ARG A 50 -0.15 -11.71 -24.26
CA ARG A 50 0.37 -10.41 -24.66
C ARG A 50 -0.76 -9.38 -24.80
N LEU A 51 -0.59 -8.21 -24.19
CA LEU A 51 -1.33 -6.98 -24.44
C LEU A 51 -0.43 -6.10 -25.31
N PRO A 52 -0.79 -5.82 -26.58
CA PRO A 52 0.09 -5.08 -27.50
C PRO A 52 0.29 -3.65 -27.03
N GLY A 53 1.54 -3.20 -26.99
CA GLY A 53 1.93 -1.85 -26.57
C GLY A 53 2.77 -1.84 -25.29
N ASN A 54 3.17 -0.64 -24.86
CA ASN A 54 4.02 -0.43 -23.68
C ASN A 54 3.37 0.45 -22.62
N ALA A 55 2.64 1.50 -23.05
CA ALA A 55 2.01 2.42 -22.09
C ALA A 55 0.89 1.74 -21.31
N PRO A 56 0.68 2.09 -20.02
CA PRO A 56 -0.45 1.59 -19.24
C PRO A 56 -1.80 1.77 -19.94
N SER A 57 -2.01 2.91 -20.61
CA SER A 57 -3.23 3.23 -21.36
C SER A 57 -3.46 2.36 -22.60
N GLU A 58 -2.44 1.69 -23.09
CA GLU A 58 -2.51 0.74 -24.21
C GLU A 58 -2.71 -0.70 -23.72
N THR A 59 -2.38 -0.99 -22.45
CA THR A 59 -2.22 -2.35 -21.93
C THR A 59 -3.01 -2.57 -20.64
N TYR A 60 -2.41 -2.37 -19.48
CA TYR A 60 -2.98 -2.71 -18.15
C TYR A 60 -4.19 -1.87 -17.73
N LEU A 61 -4.45 -0.74 -18.39
CA LEU A 61 -5.67 0.06 -18.20
C LEU A 61 -6.76 -0.24 -19.25
N ARG A 62 -6.54 -1.26 -20.11
CA ARG A 62 -7.51 -1.70 -21.13
C ARG A 62 -8.33 -2.89 -20.60
N GLY A 63 -9.35 -2.60 -19.79
CA GLY A 63 -10.20 -3.61 -19.15
C GLY A 63 -10.80 -4.61 -20.14
N GLU A 64 -11.22 -4.14 -21.33
CA GLU A 64 -11.78 -4.99 -22.37
C GLU A 64 -10.79 -6.01 -22.93
N LEU A 65 -9.50 -5.66 -23.02
CA LEU A 65 -8.45 -6.59 -23.46
C LEU A 65 -8.18 -7.64 -22.38
N ILE A 66 -8.20 -7.24 -21.12
CA ILE A 66 -8.01 -8.13 -19.97
C ILE A 66 -9.16 -9.14 -19.88
N ILE A 67 -10.40 -8.69 -19.97
CA ILE A 67 -11.60 -9.55 -19.98
C ILE A 67 -11.57 -10.51 -21.18
N ALA A 68 -11.20 -10.03 -22.36
CA ALA A 68 -11.04 -10.88 -23.55
C ALA A 68 -9.95 -11.94 -23.36
N ALA A 69 -8.83 -11.58 -22.70
CA ALA A 69 -7.77 -12.53 -22.36
C ALA A 69 -8.27 -13.61 -21.37
N ALA A 70 -9.02 -13.23 -20.33
CA ALA A 70 -9.61 -14.16 -19.37
C ALA A 70 -10.55 -15.16 -20.06
N LYS A 71 -11.46 -14.70 -20.89
CA LYS A 71 -12.37 -15.55 -21.64
C LYS A 71 -11.65 -16.51 -22.60
N ARG A 72 -10.63 -16.01 -23.31
CA ARG A 72 -9.86 -16.81 -24.27
C ARG A 72 -9.04 -17.90 -23.59
N THR A 73 -8.55 -17.66 -22.39
CA THR A 73 -7.75 -18.61 -21.62
C THR A 73 -8.59 -19.51 -20.72
N GLY A 74 -9.90 -19.29 -20.64
CA GLY A 74 -10.80 -20.03 -19.77
C GLY A 74 -10.58 -19.73 -18.27
N ALA A 75 -10.12 -18.53 -17.92
CA ALA A 75 -10.05 -18.09 -16.53
C ALA A 75 -11.47 -17.89 -15.98
N ASP A 76 -11.68 -18.32 -14.74
CA ASP A 76 -12.96 -18.18 -14.05
C ASP A 76 -13.04 -16.85 -13.26
N ALA A 77 -11.88 -16.31 -12.90
CA ALA A 77 -11.77 -15.15 -12.02
C ALA A 77 -10.66 -14.19 -12.47
N ILE A 78 -10.81 -12.93 -12.07
CA ILE A 78 -9.80 -11.89 -12.25
C ILE A 78 -9.40 -11.33 -10.89
N HIS A 79 -8.08 -11.34 -10.60
CA HIS A 79 -7.47 -10.66 -9.45
C HIS A 79 -6.80 -9.38 -9.92
N PRO A 80 -7.21 -8.21 -9.42
CA PRO A 80 -6.68 -6.93 -9.90
C PRO A 80 -5.28 -6.57 -9.34
N GLY A 81 -4.83 -7.22 -8.27
CA GLY A 81 -3.66 -6.79 -7.52
C GLY A 81 -3.88 -5.45 -6.82
N TYR A 82 -2.96 -4.50 -7.04
CA TYR A 82 -3.06 -3.10 -6.59
C TYR A 82 -2.64 -2.15 -7.73
N GLY A 83 -3.06 -0.87 -7.67
CA GLY A 83 -2.86 0.07 -8.77
C GLY A 83 -3.67 -0.31 -10.02
N PHE A 84 -3.36 0.30 -11.16
CA PHE A 84 -4.08 0.13 -12.43
C PHE A 84 -5.62 0.16 -12.26
N LEU A 85 -6.29 -0.96 -12.51
CA LEU A 85 -7.74 -1.09 -12.46
C LEU A 85 -8.29 -1.63 -11.14
N SER A 86 -7.45 -1.80 -10.11
CA SER A 86 -7.87 -2.41 -8.84
C SER A 86 -8.92 -1.62 -8.07
N GLU A 87 -8.99 -0.31 -8.26
CA GLU A 87 -9.97 0.61 -7.67
C GLU A 87 -10.87 1.25 -8.74
N ASN A 88 -11.09 0.54 -9.86
CA ASN A 88 -11.97 0.97 -10.92
C ASN A 88 -13.30 0.19 -10.86
N ALA A 89 -14.38 0.86 -10.41
CA ALA A 89 -15.68 0.26 -10.23
C ALA A 89 -16.30 -0.22 -11.55
N ASP A 90 -16.12 0.52 -12.64
CA ASP A 90 -16.64 0.14 -13.95
C ASP A 90 -15.97 -1.14 -14.47
N PHE A 91 -14.65 -1.27 -14.29
CA PHE A 91 -13.96 -2.51 -14.64
C PHE A 91 -14.46 -3.71 -13.82
N ALA A 92 -14.70 -3.52 -12.51
CA ALA A 92 -15.27 -4.57 -11.67
C ALA A 92 -16.67 -5.00 -12.16
N ARG A 93 -17.54 -4.04 -12.52
CA ARG A 93 -18.86 -4.32 -13.15
C ARG A 93 -18.73 -5.07 -14.47
N ASP A 94 -17.80 -4.65 -15.33
CA ASP A 94 -17.56 -5.28 -16.63
C ASP A 94 -17.09 -6.73 -16.47
N VAL A 95 -16.24 -7.02 -15.47
CA VAL A 95 -15.80 -8.37 -15.14
C VAL A 95 -16.98 -9.24 -14.71
N GLU A 96 -17.81 -8.75 -13.77
CA GLU A 96 -19.00 -9.48 -13.29
C GLU A 96 -20.04 -9.66 -14.41
N ALA A 97 -20.27 -8.62 -15.22
CA ALA A 97 -21.16 -8.69 -16.39
C ALA A 97 -20.66 -9.67 -17.48
N ALA A 98 -19.35 -9.89 -17.55
CA ALA A 98 -18.75 -10.87 -18.43
C ALA A 98 -18.91 -12.31 -17.95
N GLY A 99 -19.51 -12.54 -16.75
CA GLY A 99 -19.69 -13.85 -16.12
C GLY A 99 -18.43 -14.37 -15.42
N LEU A 100 -17.47 -13.49 -15.11
CA LEU A 100 -16.24 -13.82 -14.41
C LEU A 100 -16.36 -13.41 -12.92
N ILE A 101 -15.63 -14.09 -12.05
CA ILE A 101 -15.56 -13.74 -10.64
C ILE A 101 -14.56 -12.59 -10.47
N TRP A 102 -15.01 -11.49 -9.88
CA TRP A 102 -14.16 -10.39 -9.45
C TRP A 102 -13.59 -10.68 -8.05
N ILE A 103 -12.26 -10.82 -7.94
CA ILE A 103 -11.57 -11.03 -6.65
C ILE A 103 -11.23 -9.65 -6.06
N GLY A 104 -12.22 -9.03 -5.46
CA GLY A 104 -12.15 -7.68 -4.92
C GLY A 104 -13.46 -7.24 -4.27
N PRO A 105 -13.54 -5.97 -3.84
CA PRO A 105 -14.75 -5.40 -3.25
C PRO A 105 -15.89 -5.29 -4.27
N ALA A 106 -17.11 -5.09 -3.77
CA ALA A 106 -18.23 -4.76 -4.62
C ALA A 106 -17.98 -3.42 -5.33
N PRO A 107 -18.42 -3.26 -6.60
CA PRO A 107 -18.26 -2.00 -7.34
C PRO A 107 -18.79 -0.79 -6.57
N GLU A 108 -19.90 -0.96 -5.84
CA GLU A 108 -20.53 0.08 -5.04
C GLU A 108 -19.63 0.55 -3.88
N SER A 109 -18.84 -0.37 -3.29
CA SER A 109 -17.88 -0.03 -2.25
C SER A 109 -16.69 0.74 -2.83
N ILE A 110 -16.26 0.43 -4.06
CA ILE A 110 -15.21 1.17 -4.78
C ILE A 110 -15.69 2.59 -5.06
N ASP A 111 -16.91 2.76 -5.60
CA ASP A 111 -17.52 4.07 -5.87
C ASP A 111 -17.63 4.91 -4.59
N ALA A 112 -18.16 4.31 -3.52
CA ALA A 112 -18.39 5.02 -2.25
C ALA A 112 -17.08 5.55 -1.63
N MET A 113 -15.95 4.86 -1.85
CA MET A 113 -14.65 5.27 -1.32
C MET A 113 -13.79 6.06 -2.34
N GLY A 114 -14.22 6.14 -3.59
CA GLY A 114 -13.50 6.84 -4.66
C GLY A 114 -13.47 8.36 -4.53
N SER A 115 -14.53 8.94 -3.94
CA SER A 115 -14.61 10.37 -3.62
C SER A 115 -14.26 10.59 -2.15
N LYS A 116 -13.21 11.37 -1.86
CA LYS A 116 -12.81 11.66 -0.48
C LYS A 116 -13.89 12.38 0.33
N ILE A 117 -14.67 13.24 -0.33
CA ILE A 117 -15.77 13.97 0.33
C ILE A 117 -16.90 13.01 0.70
N GLU A 118 -17.31 12.14 -0.22
CA GLU A 118 -18.38 11.16 0.03
C GLU A 118 -17.94 10.12 1.06
N ALA A 119 -16.70 9.64 0.95
CA ALA A 119 -16.09 8.72 1.92
C ALA A 119 -16.08 9.32 3.34
N LYS A 120 -15.67 10.59 3.49
CA LYS A 120 -15.71 11.27 4.80
C LYS A 120 -17.11 11.37 5.37
N ALA A 121 -18.09 11.76 4.56
CA ALA A 121 -19.48 11.83 5.00
C ALA A 121 -20.02 10.45 5.44
N ALA A 122 -19.70 9.39 4.69
CA ALA A 122 -20.07 8.02 5.06
C ALA A 122 -19.38 7.59 6.38
N MET A 123 -18.12 7.93 6.56
CA MET A 123 -17.37 7.60 7.78
C MET A 123 -17.90 8.35 9.01
N GLU A 124 -18.20 9.64 8.86
CA GLU A 124 -18.83 10.43 9.92
C GLU A 124 -20.18 9.81 10.35
N ALA A 125 -21.00 9.43 9.39
CA ALA A 125 -22.28 8.76 9.64
C ALA A 125 -22.11 7.40 10.35
N ALA A 126 -21.01 6.71 10.10
CA ALA A 126 -20.63 5.46 10.79
C ALA A 126 -20.00 5.68 12.17
N GLY A 127 -19.78 6.94 12.58
CA GLY A 127 -19.14 7.28 13.86
C GLY A 127 -17.64 7.05 13.87
N VAL A 128 -16.98 7.14 12.70
CA VAL A 128 -15.53 7.13 12.56
C VAL A 128 -15.01 8.57 12.63
N PRO A 129 -13.99 8.88 13.45
CA PRO A 129 -13.46 10.24 13.57
C PRO A 129 -12.93 10.77 12.23
N ILE A 130 -13.30 11.99 11.86
CA ILE A 130 -12.84 12.70 10.67
C ILE A 130 -12.28 14.07 11.02
N LEU A 131 -11.36 14.59 10.19
CA LEU A 131 -10.90 15.97 10.29
C LEU A 131 -11.97 16.93 9.72
N THR A 132 -12.34 17.95 10.50
CA THR A 132 -13.30 18.99 10.09
C THR A 132 -12.76 20.36 10.41
N VAL A 133 -13.06 21.36 9.57
CA VAL A 133 -12.83 22.78 9.81
C VAL A 133 -14.19 23.48 9.94
N SER A 134 -14.18 24.69 10.50
CA SER A 134 -15.39 25.52 10.50
C SER A 134 -15.78 25.92 9.07
N ASP A 135 -17.07 26.14 8.83
CA ASP A 135 -17.58 26.66 7.54
C ASP A 135 -18.32 27.99 7.80
N PRO A 136 -17.78 29.14 7.34
CA PRO A 136 -16.50 29.31 6.62
C PRO A 136 -15.27 29.05 7.51
N VAL A 137 -14.13 28.68 6.87
CA VAL A 137 -12.83 28.48 7.56
C VAL A 137 -12.44 29.77 8.29
N GLY A 138 -12.28 29.69 9.60
CA GLY A 138 -11.96 30.79 10.46
C GLY A 138 -10.46 30.96 10.77
N PRO A 139 -10.04 32.09 11.31
CA PRO A 139 -8.62 32.33 11.67
C PRO A 139 -8.05 31.32 12.68
N GLY A 140 -8.90 30.68 13.49
CA GLY A 140 -8.51 29.68 14.48
C GLY A 140 -8.32 28.26 13.92
N ASP A 141 -8.67 28.02 12.66
CA ASP A 141 -8.54 26.69 12.02
C ASP A 141 -7.13 26.45 11.44
N PHE A 142 -6.30 27.50 11.31
CA PHE A 142 -4.98 27.39 10.69
C PHE A 142 -3.91 26.80 11.65
N PRO A 143 -2.97 26.01 11.10
CA PRO A 143 -2.77 25.69 9.68
C PRO A 143 -3.79 24.70 9.12
N VAL A 144 -4.14 24.86 7.83
CA VAL A 144 -5.05 23.96 7.11
C VAL A 144 -4.37 23.33 5.90
N LEU A 145 -4.95 22.22 5.44
CA LEU A 145 -4.53 21.47 4.26
C LEU A 145 -5.65 21.49 3.22
N ILE A 146 -5.36 22.00 2.03
CA ILE A 146 -6.25 21.87 0.87
C ILE A 146 -5.95 20.55 0.18
N LYS A 147 -6.99 19.78 -0.16
CA LYS A 147 -6.88 18.48 -0.86
C LYS A 147 -7.82 18.42 -2.05
N ALA A 148 -7.37 17.78 -3.15
CA ALA A 148 -8.29 17.39 -4.22
C ALA A 148 -9.21 16.24 -3.75
N SER A 149 -10.49 16.30 -4.13
CA SER A 149 -11.48 15.24 -3.82
C SER A 149 -11.16 13.95 -4.54
N ALA A 150 -10.76 14.04 -5.80
CA ALA A 150 -10.35 12.92 -6.64
C ALA A 150 -8.83 12.67 -6.57
N GLY A 151 -8.41 11.44 -6.87
CA GLY A 151 -7.00 11.05 -6.99
C GLY A 151 -6.33 10.71 -5.65
N GLY A 152 -5.02 10.38 -5.71
CA GLY A 152 -4.20 9.92 -4.58
C GLY A 152 -2.73 10.31 -4.75
N GLY A 153 -1.86 9.83 -3.84
CA GLY A 153 -0.41 10.06 -3.89
C GLY A 153 0.01 11.51 -3.60
N GLY A 154 -0.81 12.27 -2.86
CA GLY A 154 -0.49 13.62 -2.41
C GLY A 154 -0.53 14.73 -3.47
N ARG A 155 -0.98 14.43 -4.69
CA ARG A 155 -1.14 15.45 -5.74
C ARG A 155 -2.31 16.39 -5.41
N GLY A 156 -2.10 17.71 -5.65
CA GLY A 156 -3.11 18.73 -5.33
C GLY A 156 -3.26 19.00 -3.83
N MET A 157 -2.25 18.69 -3.01
CA MET A 157 -2.22 19.00 -1.59
C MET A 157 -1.40 20.25 -1.33
N ARG A 158 -1.97 21.22 -0.56
CA ARG A 158 -1.31 22.49 -0.24
C ARG A 158 -1.55 22.87 1.22
N ILE A 159 -0.45 23.10 1.95
CA ILE A 159 -0.51 23.55 3.34
C ILE A 159 -0.65 25.09 3.36
N VAL A 160 -1.69 25.57 4.01
CA VAL A 160 -1.95 27.01 4.18
C VAL A 160 -1.83 27.36 5.65
N ARG A 161 -0.90 28.27 5.95
CA ARG A 161 -0.59 28.65 7.33
C ARG A 161 -1.28 29.95 7.79
N ARG A 162 -1.79 30.74 6.86
CA ARG A 162 -2.40 32.03 7.14
C ARG A 162 -3.69 32.22 6.34
N ALA A 163 -4.70 32.79 6.99
CA ALA A 163 -6.02 32.98 6.38
C ALA A 163 -5.98 33.80 5.07
N GLU A 164 -5.08 34.77 4.99
CA GLU A 164 -4.92 35.65 3.81
C GLU A 164 -4.44 34.93 2.56
N ASP A 165 -3.81 33.75 2.70
CA ASP A 165 -3.28 32.95 1.59
C ASP A 165 -4.32 31.92 1.06
N LEU A 166 -5.41 31.68 1.80
CA LEU A 166 -6.33 30.55 1.55
C LEU A 166 -6.95 30.58 0.14
N ASP A 167 -7.47 31.72 -0.30
CA ASP A 167 -8.15 31.83 -1.59
C ASP A 167 -7.18 31.65 -2.76
N ALA A 168 -5.96 32.19 -2.66
CA ALA A 168 -4.93 32.07 -3.67
C ALA A 168 -4.45 30.61 -3.79
N GLU A 169 -4.18 29.95 -2.67
CA GLU A 169 -3.74 28.56 -2.63
C GLU A 169 -4.84 27.58 -3.08
N ARG A 170 -6.11 27.89 -2.76
CA ARG A 170 -7.27 27.12 -3.25
C ARG A 170 -7.36 27.17 -4.76
N ALA A 171 -7.27 28.35 -5.39
CA ALA A 171 -7.33 28.48 -6.83
C ALA A 171 -6.21 27.69 -7.56
N ILE A 172 -5.02 27.66 -6.97
CA ILE A 172 -3.90 26.87 -7.50
C ILE A 172 -4.19 25.36 -7.37
N ALA A 173 -4.69 24.93 -6.20
CA ALA A 173 -5.03 23.53 -5.97
C ALA A 173 -6.15 23.02 -6.92
N GLU A 174 -7.17 23.85 -7.17
CA GLU A 174 -8.24 23.55 -8.14
C GLU A 174 -7.68 23.37 -9.56
N ALA A 175 -6.79 24.26 -9.99
CA ALA A 175 -6.17 24.17 -11.32
C ALA A 175 -5.28 22.92 -11.46
N GLU A 176 -4.51 22.58 -10.42
CA GLU A 176 -3.71 21.36 -10.37
C GLU A 176 -4.59 20.11 -10.41
N ALA A 177 -5.72 20.11 -9.66
CA ALA A 177 -6.66 18.99 -9.62
C ALA A 177 -7.35 18.77 -10.98
N VAL A 178 -7.78 19.83 -11.67
CA VAL A 178 -8.30 19.74 -13.05
C VAL A 178 -7.26 19.14 -13.98
N SER A 179 -6.02 19.61 -13.91
CA SER A 179 -4.95 19.12 -14.80
C SER A 179 -4.60 17.65 -14.55
N ALA A 180 -4.62 17.22 -13.29
CA ALA A 180 -4.18 15.87 -12.91
C ALA A 180 -5.31 14.81 -13.00
N PHE A 181 -6.56 15.21 -12.70
CA PHE A 181 -7.68 14.28 -12.49
C PHE A 181 -8.91 14.61 -13.34
N GLY A 182 -8.93 15.76 -14.02
CA GLY A 182 -10.10 16.23 -14.78
C GLY A 182 -11.22 16.81 -13.91
N ASP A 183 -11.07 16.83 -12.58
CA ASP A 183 -12.00 17.36 -11.60
C ASP A 183 -11.27 18.35 -10.67
N GLY A 184 -11.77 19.59 -10.60
CA GLY A 184 -11.20 20.67 -9.78
C GLY A 184 -11.78 20.74 -8.37
N THR A 185 -12.59 19.78 -7.95
CA THR A 185 -13.19 19.79 -6.62
C THR A 185 -12.12 19.64 -5.54
N VAL A 186 -12.02 20.64 -4.65
CA VAL A 186 -11.11 20.62 -3.50
C VAL A 186 -11.87 20.83 -2.19
N PHE A 187 -11.30 20.38 -1.10
CA PHE A 187 -11.83 20.60 0.26
C PHE A 187 -10.68 20.94 1.22
N VAL A 188 -11.02 21.44 2.39
CA VAL A 188 -10.08 21.93 3.40
C VAL A 188 -10.21 21.09 4.67
N GLU A 189 -9.07 20.76 5.27
CA GLU A 189 -8.97 20.04 6.55
C GLU A 189 -7.97 20.74 7.47
N PRO A 190 -8.04 20.55 8.82
CA PRO A 190 -6.94 20.91 9.70
C PRO A 190 -5.65 20.21 9.28
N TYR A 191 -4.53 20.93 9.34
CA TYR A 191 -3.22 20.32 9.12
C TYR A 191 -2.59 19.91 10.45
N VAL A 192 -2.38 18.61 10.64
CA VAL A 192 -1.72 18.05 11.82
C VAL A 192 -0.23 17.97 11.55
N GLU A 193 0.57 18.81 12.21
CA GLU A 193 2.00 18.98 11.89
C GLU A 193 2.87 17.77 12.27
N ARG A 194 2.58 17.13 13.40
CA ARG A 194 3.36 16.00 13.94
C ARG A 194 2.55 14.71 13.89
N SER A 195 2.10 14.39 12.71
CA SER A 195 1.26 13.20 12.53
C SER A 195 2.06 11.96 12.17
N ARG A 196 1.45 10.81 12.48
CA ARG A 196 1.86 9.50 11.98
C ARG A 196 0.79 8.96 11.03
N HIS A 197 1.23 8.18 10.06
CA HIS A 197 0.34 7.46 9.16
C HIS A 197 0.19 6.03 9.66
N VAL A 198 -0.96 5.75 10.25
CA VAL A 198 -1.31 4.42 10.76
C VAL A 198 -2.49 3.90 9.97
N GLU A 199 -2.43 2.63 9.58
CA GLU A 199 -3.49 2.02 8.79
C GLU A 199 -3.89 0.67 9.36
N VAL A 200 -5.13 0.26 9.15
CA VAL A 200 -5.69 -0.98 9.69
C VAL A 200 -6.11 -1.90 8.57
N GLN A 201 -5.57 -3.12 8.57
CA GLN A 201 -5.94 -4.17 7.63
C GLN A 201 -7.29 -4.77 7.98
N VAL A 202 -8.21 -4.77 7.04
CA VAL A 202 -9.51 -5.42 7.17
C VAL A 202 -9.72 -6.46 6.08
N VAL A 203 -10.56 -7.46 6.39
CA VAL A 203 -11.11 -8.39 5.40
C VAL A 203 -12.60 -8.53 5.68
N GLY A 204 -13.44 -8.16 4.72
CA GLY A 204 -14.89 -8.25 4.82
C GLY A 204 -15.46 -9.41 4.00
N ASP A 205 -16.62 -9.93 4.41
CA ASP A 205 -17.34 -11.01 3.71
C ASP A 205 -18.38 -10.51 2.71
N GLY A 206 -18.62 -9.20 2.67
CA GLY A 206 -19.68 -8.57 1.86
C GLY A 206 -21.07 -8.65 2.48
N ARG A 207 -21.23 -9.15 3.71
CA ARG A 207 -22.50 -9.33 4.42
C ARG A 207 -22.56 -8.58 5.75
N GLY A 208 -21.48 -7.88 6.09
CA GLY A 208 -21.33 -7.08 7.31
C GLY A 208 -20.34 -7.65 8.32
N ASP A 209 -19.88 -8.89 8.15
CA ASP A 209 -18.81 -9.42 8.98
C ASP A 209 -17.44 -8.92 8.47
N VAL A 210 -16.64 -8.41 9.41
CA VAL A 210 -15.32 -7.83 9.14
C VAL A 210 -14.31 -8.36 10.16
N LEU A 211 -13.25 -8.99 9.65
CA LEU A 211 -12.05 -9.30 10.43
C LEU A 211 -11.06 -8.15 10.34
N VAL A 212 -10.40 -7.86 11.47
CA VAL A 212 -9.32 -6.88 11.60
C VAL A 212 -8.02 -7.62 11.87
N PHE A 213 -6.99 -7.32 11.06
CA PHE A 213 -5.65 -7.93 11.14
C PHE A 213 -4.60 -6.94 11.67
N GLY A 214 -4.99 -6.12 12.65
CA GLY A 214 -4.08 -5.17 13.27
C GLY A 214 -3.73 -3.97 12.39
N GLU A 215 -2.87 -3.14 12.94
CA GLU A 215 -2.40 -1.92 12.34
C GLU A 215 -1.00 -2.07 11.74
N ARG A 216 -0.72 -1.22 10.75
CA ARG A 216 0.62 -0.94 10.20
C ARG A 216 0.98 0.51 10.44
N ASP A 217 2.25 0.77 10.67
CA ASP A 217 2.82 2.10 10.61
C ASP A 217 3.47 2.33 9.24
N CYS A 218 3.03 3.37 8.56
CA CYS A 218 3.50 3.79 7.24
C CYS A 218 4.03 5.24 7.27
N THR A 219 4.52 5.67 8.42
CA THR A 219 4.93 7.05 8.67
C THR A 219 6.16 7.47 7.88
N VAL A 220 7.11 6.54 7.66
CA VAL A 220 8.30 6.84 6.86
C VAL A 220 7.94 6.90 5.39
N GLN A 221 7.75 8.12 4.90
CA GLN A 221 7.34 8.40 3.54
C GLN A 221 8.07 9.60 2.98
N ARG A 222 8.15 9.70 1.66
CA ARG A 222 8.70 10.84 0.94
C ARG A 222 7.68 11.33 -0.07
N ARG A 223 7.32 12.60 -0.01
CA ARG A 223 6.30 13.20 -0.89
C ARG A 223 5.03 12.35 -0.94
N HIS A 224 4.57 11.88 0.23
CA HIS A 224 3.41 11.01 0.43
C HIS A 224 3.52 9.61 -0.20
N GLN A 225 4.72 9.18 -0.61
CA GLN A 225 5.00 7.80 -1.00
C GLN A 225 5.65 7.06 0.15
N LYS A 226 5.06 5.95 0.56
CA LYS A 226 5.57 5.07 1.62
C LYS A 226 6.93 4.48 1.20
N VAL A 227 7.89 4.47 2.11
CA VAL A 227 9.26 3.98 1.89
C VAL A 227 9.56 2.79 2.79
N ILE A 228 9.12 2.87 4.05
CA ILE A 228 9.25 1.81 5.07
C ILE A 228 7.90 1.65 5.75
N GLU A 229 7.48 0.41 5.90
CA GLU A 229 6.25 0.02 6.58
C GLU A 229 6.53 -1.04 7.64
N GLU A 230 5.82 -1.01 8.75
CA GLU A 230 6.00 -1.99 9.82
C GLU A 230 4.67 -2.41 10.47
N ALA A 231 4.66 -3.60 11.05
CA ALA A 231 3.57 -4.14 11.83
C ALA A 231 4.11 -4.92 13.06
N PRO A 232 3.46 -4.76 14.23
CA PRO A 232 2.45 -3.75 14.56
C PRO A 232 3.05 -2.33 14.63
N ALA A 233 2.22 -1.28 14.69
CA ALA A 233 2.65 0.10 14.89
C ALA A 233 3.16 0.28 16.33
N ALA A 234 4.49 0.29 16.51
CA ALA A 234 5.11 0.18 17.84
C ALA A 234 4.86 1.40 18.75
N SER A 235 4.69 2.59 18.17
CA SER A 235 4.43 3.84 18.89
C SER A 235 2.97 4.05 19.28
N VAL A 236 2.05 3.22 18.77
CA VAL A 236 0.61 3.37 19.04
C VAL A 236 0.26 2.65 20.34
N PRO A 237 -0.24 3.36 21.38
CA PRO A 237 -0.69 2.73 22.61
C PRO A 237 -1.82 1.73 22.37
N ALA A 238 -1.90 0.69 23.21
CA ALA A 238 -2.83 -0.42 23.03
C ALA A 238 -4.32 -0.01 23.01
N ASP A 239 -4.70 1.00 23.78
CA ASP A 239 -6.05 1.55 23.80
C ASP A 239 -6.38 2.34 22.52
N VAL A 240 -5.42 3.08 21.98
CA VAL A 240 -5.54 3.75 20.67
C VAL A 240 -5.62 2.72 19.56
N ALA A 241 -4.76 1.69 19.57
CA ALA A 241 -4.82 0.59 18.61
C ALA A 241 -6.20 -0.09 18.61
N ALA A 242 -6.75 -0.38 19.79
CA ALA A 242 -8.10 -0.94 19.91
C ALA A 242 -9.18 -0.01 19.34
N ALA A 243 -9.06 1.30 19.53
CA ALA A 243 -9.99 2.28 18.98
C ALA A 243 -9.87 2.40 17.45
N LEU A 244 -8.64 2.36 16.89
CA LEU A 244 -8.36 2.31 15.45
C LEU A 244 -8.97 1.04 14.82
N HIS A 245 -8.81 -0.12 15.45
CA HIS A 245 -9.38 -1.39 14.99
C HIS A 245 -10.90 -1.33 14.93
N GLU A 246 -11.54 -0.77 15.98
CA GLU A 246 -12.99 -0.62 16.02
C GLU A 246 -13.49 0.38 14.98
N ALA A 247 -12.78 1.50 14.78
CA ALA A 247 -13.10 2.48 13.75
C ALA A 247 -12.99 1.87 12.34
N ALA A 248 -11.94 1.11 12.06
CA ALA A 248 -11.75 0.42 10.79
C ALA A 248 -12.83 -0.66 10.54
N ARG A 249 -13.20 -1.41 11.60
CA ARG A 249 -14.28 -2.39 11.51
C ARG A 249 -15.62 -1.73 11.15
N LYS A 250 -15.95 -0.60 11.82
CA LYS A 250 -17.16 0.18 11.52
C LYS A 250 -17.15 0.73 10.10
N ALA A 251 -16.02 1.29 9.67
CA ALA A 251 -15.85 1.80 8.32
C ALA A 251 -16.16 0.73 7.27
N ALA A 252 -15.52 -0.42 7.35
CA ALA A 252 -15.72 -1.52 6.41
C ALA A 252 -17.14 -2.12 6.48
N ALA A 253 -17.69 -2.28 7.70
CA ALA A 253 -19.05 -2.81 7.88
C ALA A 253 -20.12 -1.87 7.30
N SER A 254 -19.94 -0.52 7.42
CA SER A 254 -20.91 0.47 6.94
C SER A 254 -21.15 0.41 5.43
N ILE A 255 -20.17 -0.09 4.67
CA ILE A 255 -20.26 -0.25 3.20
C ILE A 255 -20.35 -1.71 2.77
N SER A 256 -20.65 -2.63 3.70
CA SER A 256 -20.73 -4.08 3.43
C SER A 256 -19.50 -4.58 2.65
N TYR A 257 -18.31 -4.18 3.10
CA TYR A 257 -17.05 -4.42 2.40
C TYR A 257 -16.80 -5.91 2.13
N ARG A 258 -16.31 -6.23 0.94
CA ARG A 258 -15.96 -7.60 0.50
C ARG A 258 -14.48 -7.67 0.10
N GLY A 259 -13.74 -8.66 0.61
CA GLY A 259 -12.32 -8.86 0.31
C GLY A 259 -11.39 -8.10 1.24
N ALA A 260 -10.11 -8.06 0.88
CA ALA A 260 -9.08 -7.34 1.63
C ALA A 260 -9.11 -5.84 1.31
N GLY A 261 -9.06 -5.01 2.34
CA GLY A 261 -9.00 -3.57 2.25
C GLY A 261 -8.22 -2.99 3.43
N THR A 262 -7.93 -1.70 3.35
CA THR A 262 -7.17 -0.99 4.37
C THR A 262 -7.82 0.35 4.67
N VAL A 263 -8.03 0.62 5.95
CA VAL A 263 -8.52 1.93 6.42
C VAL A 263 -7.32 2.71 6.94
N GLU A 264 -7.03 3.84 6.33
CA GLU A 264 -5.90 4.69 6.66
C GLU A 264 -6.31 5.81 7.61
N PHE A 265 -5.48 6.07 8.61
CA PHE A 265 -5.70 7.08 9.65
C PHE A 265 -4.48 7.98 9.80
N LEU A 266 -4.76 9.23 10.08
CA LEU A 266 -3.79 10.15 10.65
C LEU A 266 -3.84 10.02 12.17
N TYR A 267 -2.72 9.63 12.79
CA TYR A 267 -2.57 9.54 14.23
C TYR A 267 -1.76 10.74 14.73
N ASP A 268 -2.31 11.45 15.73
CA ASP A 268 -1.65 12.57 16.41
C ASP A 268 -1.17 12.12 17.80
N PRO A 269 0.12 11.82 18.00
CA PRO A 269 0.64 11.42 19.31
C PRO A 269 0.58 12.56 20.34
N ASP A 270 0.59 13.83 19.90
CA ASP A 270 0.58 14.99 20.79
C ASP A 270 -0.82 15.23 21.40
N ALA A 271 -1.88 14.69 20.77
CA ALA A 271 -3.23 14.73 21.34
C ALA A 271 -3.38 13.86 22.61
N LEU A 272 -2.45 12.92 22.83
CA LEU A 272 -2.38 12.10 24.04
C LEU A 272 -1.69 12.87 25.19
N SER A 273 -2.20 14.03 25.58
CA SER A 273 -1.63 14.77 26.71
C SER A 273 -1.64 13.93 27.98
N GLU A 274 -0.59 14.04 28.81
CA GLU A 274 -0.43 13.36 30.09
C GLU A 274 -1.69 13.52 30.96
N GLY A 275 -2.37 12.42 31.25
CA GLY A 275 -3.41 12.37 32.26
C GLY A 275 -4.86 12.39 31.79
N SER A 276 -5.18 11.94 30.59
CA SER A 276 -6.58 11.65 30.20
C SER A 276 -7.09 10.43 30.99
N PRO A 277 -7.85 10.59 32.09
CA PRO A 277 -8.36 9.44 32.82
C PRO A 277 -9.48 8.78 32.01
N GLY A 278 -9.21 7.58 31.47
CA GLY A 278 -10.28 6.68 31.07
C GLY A 278 -10.72 6.70 29.62
N GLY A 279 -9.80 6.74 28.65
CA GLY A 279 -10.12 6.49 27.24
C GLY A 279 -9.27 7.28 26.26
N VAL A 280 -9.34 6.87 24.98
CA VAL A 280 -8.69 7.57 23.87
C VAL A 280 -9.32 8.95 23.73
N PRO A 281 -8.55 10.05 23.83
CA PRO A 281 -9.10 11.39 23.74
C PRO A 281 -9.65 11.64 22.33
N PRO A 282 -10.71 12.45 22.19
CA PRO A 282 -11.12 12.97 20.90
C PRO A 282 -9.95 13.72 20.25
N GLY A 283 -9.66 13.40 18.98
CA GLY A 283 -8.54 14.02 18.26
C GLY A 283 -7.26 13.21 18.23
N ALA A 284 -7.19 12.04 18.85
CA ALA A 284 -6.02 11.18 18.79
C ALA A 284 -5.77 10.61 17.38
N PHE A 285 -6.82 10.33 16.62
CA PHE A 285 -6.71 9.85 15.25
C PHE A 285 -7.91 10.25 14.39
N PHE A 286 -7.71 10.28 13.08
CA PHE A 286 -8.72 10.68 12.11
C PHE A 286 -8.63 9.83 10.84
N PHE A 287 -9.77 9.47 10.28
CA PHE A 287 -9.86 8.80 8.99
C PHE A 287 -9.25 9.65 7.87
N LEU A 288 -8.40 9.06 7.06
CA LEU A 288 -7.84 9.66 5.85
C LEU A 288 -8.54 9.16 4.59
N GLU A 289 -8.48 7.87 4.37
CA GLU A 289 -9.09 7.19 3.22
C GLU A 289 -9.23 5.69 3.48
N MET A 290 -9.99 5.01 2.65
CA MET A 290 -10.03 3.56 2.62
C MET A 290 -9.57 3.08 1.25
N ASN A 291 -8.50 2.30 1.24
CA ASN A 291 -8.03 1.65 0.02
C ASN A 291 -8.79 0.34 -0.18
N THR A 292 -9.57 0.30 -1.27
CA THR A 292 -10.48 -0.80 -1.57
C THR A 292 -9.79 -1.93 -2.36
N ARG A 293 -8.58 -2.29 -1.93
CA ARG A 293 -7.70 -3.28 -2.56
C ARG A 293 -6.68 -3.84 -1.59
N LEU A 294 -5.95 -4.84 -2.03
CA LEU A 294 -4.75 -5.28 -1.33
C LEU A 294 -3.68 -4.18 -1.36
N GLN A 295 -2.98 -3.96 -0.25
CA GLN A 295 -1.90 -2.98 -0.16
C GLN A 295 -0.55 -3.58 -0.59
N VAL A 296 0.40 -2.72 -1.00
CA VAL A 296 1.77 -3.12 -1.30
C VAL A 296 2.41 -3.77 -0.08
N GLU A 297 2.23 -3.15 1.08
CA GLU A 297 2.78 -3.48 2.40
C GLU A 297 2.04 -4.59 3.17
N HIS A 298 1.09 -5.29 2.52
CA HIS A 298 0.38 -6.41 3.15
C HIS A 298 1.29 -7.51 3.74
N PRO A 299 2.52 -7.73 3.23
CA PRO A 299 3.41 -8.77 3.77
C PRO A 299 3.75 -8.62 5.24
N VAL A 300 3.87 -7.39 5.78
CA VAL A 300 4.18 -7.22 7.21
C VAL A 300 3.04 -7.73 8.10
N THR A 301 1.78 -7.50 7.69
CA THR A 301 0.60 -8.06 8.37
C THR A 301 0.58 -9.58 8.27
N GLU A 302 0.84 -10.14 7.10
CA GLU A 302 0.87 -11.59 6.90
C GLU A 302 1.86 -12.28 7.83
N LEU A 303 3.06 -11.69 7.99
CA LEU A 303 4.12 -12.29 8.81
C LEU A 303 3.82 -12.24 10.30
N VAL A 304 3.24 -11.15 10.81
CA VAL A 304 2.92 -11.05 12.24
C VAL A 304 1.65 -11.80 12.64
N HIS A 305 0.74 -12.03 11.71
CA HIS A 305 -0.51 -12.78 11.95
C HIS A 305 -0.45 -14.25 11.48
N GLY A 306 0.55 -14.61 10.69
CA GLY A 306 0.67 -15.97 10.13
C GLY A 306 -0.45 -16.31 9.14
N VAL A 307 -0.90 -15.33 8.34
CA VAL A 307 -1.98 -15.48 7.36
C VAL A 307 -1.50 -15.21 5.94
N ASP A 308 -2.28 -15.63 4.95
CA ASP A 308 -2.13 -15.26 3.55
C ASP A 308 -3.37 -14.46 3.12
N LEU A 309 -3.20 -13.15 2.93
CA LEU A 309 -4.30 -12.26 2.60
C LEU A 309 -4.85 -12.51 1.19
N VAL A 310 -4.03 -13.00 0.25
CA VAL A 310 -4.49 -13.39 -1.09
C VAL A 310 -5.35 -14.66 -1.00
N GLU A 311 -4.99 -15.62 -0.16
CA GLU A 311 -5.81 -16.80 0.09
C GLU A 311 -7.18 -16.42 0.69
N LEU A 312 -7.20 -15.44 1.62
CA LEU A 312 -8.45 -14.92 2.16
C LEU A 312 -9.29 -14.21 1.09
N GLN A 313 -8.68 -13.43 0.18
CA GLN A 313 -9.40 -12.81 -0.93
C GLN A 313 -10.04 -13.87 -1.84
N LEU A 314 -9.32 -14.93 -2.17
CA LEU A 314 -9.83 -16.05 -2.95
C LEU A 314 -10.99 -16.76 -2.23
N ALA A 315 -10.85 -17.00 -0.93
CA ALA A 315 -11.89 -17.62 -0.10
C ALA A 315 -13.18 -16.80 -0.08
N VAL A 316 -13.05 -15.49 0.12
CA VAL A 316 -14.19 -14.57 0.10
C VAL A 316 -14.85 -14.53 -1.27
N ALA A 317 -14.06 -14.48 -2.36
CA ALA A 317 -14.57 -14.49 -3.72
C ALA A 317 -15.32 -15.77 -4.08
N GLU A 318 -14.97 -16.89 -3.45
CA GLU A 318 -15.70 -18.16 -3.54
C GLU A 318 -16.97 -18.22 -2.66
N GLY A 319 -17.25 -17.17 -1.90
CA GLY A 319 -18.37 -17.12 -0.96
C GLY A 319 -18.15 -17.93 0.33
N ARG A 320 -16.92 -18.32 0.63
CA ARG A 320 -16.55 -18.94 1.91
C ARG A 320 -16.61 -17.88 3.01
N GLY A 321 -17.06 -18.25 4.20
CA GLY A 321 -17.11 -17.38 5.37
C GLY A 321 -15.70 -17.02 5.84
N LEU A 322 -15.62 -15.93 6.62
CA LEU A 322 -14.38 -15.50 7.25
C LEU A 322 -14.09 -16.37 8.48
N GLU A 323 -12.90 -16.94 8.53
CA GLU A 323 -12.39 -17.61 9.72
C GLU A 323 -11.37 -16.71 10.39
N SER A 324 -11.56 -16.47 11.70
CA SER A 324 -10.59 -15.69 12.48
C SER A 324 -9.27 -16.43 12.57
N PRO A 325 -8.13 -15.75 12.38
CA PRO A 325 -6.84 -16.41 12.54
C PRO A 325 -6.69 -16.95 13.98
N ALA A 326 -6.10 -18.13 14.07
CA ALA A 326 -5.96 -18.84 15.36
C ALA A 326 -4.95 -18.17 16.31
N SER A 327 -4.11 -17.26 15.82
CA SER A 327 -3.06 -16.58 16.60
C SER A 327 -3.22 -15.05 16.56
N GLY A 328 -2.95 -14.41 17.69
CA GLY A 328 -2.75 -12.95 17.76
C GLY A 328 -1.44 -12.53 17.06
N VAL A 329 -1.06 -11.26 17.24
CA VAL A 329 0.20 -10.70 16.72
C VAL A 329 1.40 -11.43 17.32
N ASN A 330 2.33 -11.86 16.45
CA ASN A 330 3.56 -12.55 16.84
C ASN A 330 4.78 -11.84 16.26
N GLY A 331 5.62 -11.29 17.11
CA GLY A 331 6.83 -10.59 16.71
C GLY A 331 6.58 -9.26 16.05
N HIS A 332 7.50 -8.85 15.18
CA HIS A 332 7.49 -7.57 14.48
C HIS A 332 8.04 -7.73 13.07
N ALA A 333 7.38 -7.17 12.07
CA ALA A 333 7.81 -7.19 10.69
C ALA A 333 8.03 -5.78 10.17
N ILE A 334 9.08 -5.60 9.36
CA ILE A 334 9.43 -4.33 8.70
C ILE A 334 9.67 -4.61 7.23
N GLU A 335 9.00 -3.88 6.37
CA GLU A 335 9.15 -3.89 4.92
C GLU A 335 9.87 -2.63 4.46
N VAL A 336 10.71 -2.75 3.46
CA VAL A 336 11.25 -1.63 2.70
C VAL A 336 11.00 -1.82 1.22
N ARG A 337 10.71 -0.74 0.52
CA ARG A 337 10.54 -0.73 -0.93
C ARG A 337 11.87 -0.42 -1.61
N LEU A 338 12.46 -1.42 -2.27
CA LEU A 338 13.68 -1.27 -3.04
C LEU A 338 13.34 -0.78 -4.45
N TYR A 339 13.73 0.46 -4.75
CA TYR A 339 13.51 1.10 -6.04
C TYR A 339 14.81 1.25 -6.84
N ALA A 340 14.69 1.23 -8.16
CA ALA A 340 15.73 1.75 -9.04
C ALA A 340 15.65 3.28 -9.04
N GLU A 341 16.32 3.90 -8.08
CA GLU A 341 16.36 5.36 -7.86
C GLU A 341 17.75 5.78 -7.42
N ASP A 342 18.16 6.99 -7.81
CA ASP A 342 19.42 7.58 -7.39
C ASP A 342 19.31 8.29 -6.02
N GLU A 343 20.41 8.92 -5.61
CA GLU A 343 20.50 9.66 -4.35
C GLU A 343 19.57 10.86 -4.23
N THR A 344 19.01 11.33 -5.36
CA THR A 344 18.01 12.40 -5.40
C THR A 344 16.58 11.84 -5.48
N TRP A 345 16.42 10.52 -5.39
CA TRP A 345 15.16 9.77 -5.56
C TRP A 345 14.59 9.90 -7.00
N THR A 346 15.47 10.11 -7.97
CA THR A 346 15.07 10.12 -9.37
C THR A 346 15.06 8.69 -9.91
N PRO A 347 13.94 8.23 -10.52
CA PRO A 347 13.88 6.89 -11.08
C PRO A 347 14.96 6.63 -12.11
N GLN A 348 15.55 5.46 -12.05
CA GLN A 348 16.63 5.01 -12.92
C GLN A 348 16.17 3.87 -13.82
N SER A 349 16.76 3.76 -15.00
CA SER A 349 16.49 2.69 -15.94
C SER A 349 17.80 2.05 -16.42
N GLY A 350 17.71 0.82 -16.92
CA GLY A 350 18.86 0.09 -17.46
C GLY A 350 18.81 -1.39 -17.16
N ARG A 351 19.85 -2.10 -17.56
CA ARG A 351 19.94 -3.54 -17.36
C ARG A 351 20.39 -3.87 -15.93
N LEU A 352 19.58 -4.62 -15.23
CA LEU A 352 19.87 -5.16 -13.91
C LEU A 352 20.80 -6.38 -14.06
N ILE A 353 22.12 -6.14 -14.01
CA ILE A 353 23.12 -7.20 -14.24
C ILE A 353 23.05 -8.25 -13.13
N THR A 354 22.96 -7.77 -11.88
CA THR A 354 22.83 -8.64 -10.70
C THR A 354 21.76 -8.07 -9.78
N LEU A 355 20.86 -8.94 -9.34
CA LEU A 355 19.94 -8.71 -8.21
C LEU A 355 20.00 -9.97 -7.35
N ASP A 356 20.80 -9.93 -6.29
CA ASP A 356 20.98 -11.04 -5.37
C ASP A 356 20.79 -10.55 -3.93
N ILE A 357 19.60 -10.81 -3.40
CA ILE A 357 19.20 -10.50 -2.03
C ILE A 357 18.92 -11.82 -1.34
N ARG A 358 19.73 -12.17 -0.35
CA ARG A 358 19.55 -13.44 0.36
C ARG A 358 18.25 -13.42 1.15
N ALA A 359 17.35 -14.35 0.85
CA ALA A 359 16.04 -14.51 1.48
C ALA A 359 15.87 -15.93 2.06
N ASP A 360 15.04 -16.03 3.12
CA ASP A 360 14.57 -17.30 3.69
C ASP A 360 13.25 -17.74 3.04
N ALA A 361 12.48 -16.80 2.48
CA ALA A 361 11.27 -17.05 1.70
C ALA A 361 11.05 -15.98 0.63
N ALA A 362 10.17 -16.29 -0.33
CA ALA A 362 9.63 -15.35 -1.31
C ALA A 362 8.11 -15.54 -1.42
N PHE A 363 7.37 -14.45 -1.50
CA PHE A 363 5.91 -14.41 -1.74
C PHE A 363 5.05 -15.25 -0.77
N GLY A 364 5.57 -15.58 0.40
CA GLY A 364 4.87 -16.45 1.35
C GLY A 364 5.36 -16.31 2.78
N PRO A 365 4.80 -17.12 3.69
CA PRO A 365 5.11 -17.04 5.10
C PRO A 365 6.56 -17.46 5.41
N LEU A 366 7.06 -16.94 6.53
CA LEU A 366 8.30 -17.39 7.16
C LEU A 366 8.00 -18.39 8.28
N ALA A 367 8.67 -19.53 8.30
CA ALA A 367 8.53 -20.52 9.38
C ALA A 367 9.26 -20.09 10.68
N ARG A 368 10.20 -19.15 10.57
CA ARG A 368 11.00 -18.60 11.66
C ARG A 368 11.45 -17.18 11.32
N ALA A 369 11.97 -16.46 12.31
CA ALA A 369 12.59 -15.15 12.09
C ALA A 369 13.58 -15.19 10.91
N GLY A 370 13.45 -14.22 9.99
CA GLY A 370 14.22 -14.21 8.75
C GLY A 370 13.82 -13.10 7.80
N ILE A 371 14.26 -13.23 6.55
CA ILE A 371 14.02 -12.28 5.46
C ILE A 371 13.12 -12.91 4.39
N ARG A 372 12.06 -12.20 4.03
CA ARG A 372 11.24 -12.46 2.83
C ARG A 372 11.58 -11.43 1.76
N VAL A 373 11.65 -11.85 0.51
CA VAL A 373 11.84 -10.95 -0.64
C VAL A 373 10.77 -11.24 -1.67
N ASP A 374 9.97 -10.21 -1.97
CA ASP A 374 8.97 -10.26 -3.04
C ASP A 374 9.47 -9.37 -4.17
N SER A 375 10.05 -9.97 -5.21
CA SER A 375 10.71 -9.28 -6.31
C SER A 375 9.94 -9.39 -7.63
N GLY A 376 9.80 -8.25 -8.34
CA GLY A 376 9.27 -8.22 -9.70
C GLY A 376 10.32 -8.50 -10.77
N PHE A 377 11.61 -8.44 -10.40
CA PHE A 377 12.76 -8.52 -11.30
C PHE A 377 13.74 -9.62 -10.86
N GLU A 378 14.58 -10.02 -11.81
CA GLU A 378 15.70 -10.93 -11.59
C GLU A 378 16.96 -10.41 -12.33
N SER A 379 18.12 -10.97 -12.00
CA SER A 379 19.37 -10.68 -12.71
C SER A 379 19.18 -10.88 -14.22
N GLY A 380 19.59 -9.90 -15.00
CA GLY A 380 19.47 -9.92 -16.45
C GLY A 380 18.26 -9.17 -17.03
N ASN A 381 17.28 -8.83 -16.21
CA ASN A 381 16.11 -8.06 -16.65
C ASN A 381 16.47 -6.59 -16.96
N GLU A 382 15.62 -5.96 -17.77
CA GLU A 382 15.67 -4.54 -18.09
C GLU A 382 14.69 -3.77 -17.22
N VAL A 383 15.16 -2.74 -16.52
CA VAL A 383 14.32 -1.78 -15.79
C VAL A 383 13.99 -0.66 -16.78
N GLY A 384 12.74 -0.61 -17.21
CA GLY A 384 12.25 0.37 -18.20
C GLY A 384 11.70 1.65 -17.53
N THR A 385 11.22 2.55 -18.39
CA THR A 385 10.62 3.84 -17.99
C THR A 385 9.10 3.86 -18.10
N HIS A 386 8.47 2.73 -18.45
CA HIS A 386 7.03 2.65 -18.72
C HIS A 386 6.19 2.48 -17.45
N TYR A 387 6.78 1.95 -16.40
CA TYR A 387 6.11 1.58 -15.15
C TYR A 387 6.92 2.02 -13.94
N ASP A 388 6.33 1.82 -12.76
CA ASP A 388 6.99 2.07 -11.48
C ASP A 388 8.32 1.32 -11.36
N ALA A 389 9.32 1.99 -10.79
CA ALA A 389 10.69 1.51 -10.71
C ALA A 389 10.96 0.57 -9.52
N MET A 390 9.92 0.11 -8.80
CA MET A 390 10.07 -0.81 -7.67
C MET A 390 10.59 -2.16 -8.14
N LEU A 391 11.77 -2.54 -7.67
CA LEU A 391 12.43 -3.79 -7.98
C LEU A 391 11.91 -4.94 -7.12
N ALA A 392 11.82 -4.67 -5.81
CA ALA A 392 11.44 -5.67 -4.81
C ALA A 392 10.97 -5.02 -3.52
N LYS A 393 10.22 -5.79 -2.73
CA LYS A 393 10.02 -5.54 -1.30
C LYS A 393 10.94 -6.46 -0.52
N VAL A 394 11.65 -5.91 0.46
CA VAL A 394 12.50 -6.69 1.36
C VAL A 394 11.91 -6.59 2.75
N ILE A 395 11.50 -7.70 3.31
CA ILE A 395 10.74 -7.77 4.55
C ILE A 395 11.54 -8.58 5.58
N SER A 396 11.73 -8.02 6.76
CA SER A 396 12.28 -8.74 7.92
C SER A 396 11.16 -9.04 8.92
N TRP A 397 11.14 -10.24 9.45
CA TRP A 397 10.29 -10.61 10.57
C TRP A 397 11.14 -11.21 11.69
N ALA A 398 10.95 -10.71 12.92
CA ALA A 398 11.71 -11.13 14.10
C ALA A 398 10.86 -11.02 15.38
N PRO A 399 11.28 -11.65 16.51
CA PRO A 399 10.59 -11.53 17.79
C PRO A 399 10.47 -10.10 18.32
N THR A 400 11.39 -9.20 17.95
CA THR A 400 11.37 -7.79 18.39
C THR A 400 11.68 -6.85 17.23
N ARG A 401 11.18 -5.60 17.31
CA ARG A 401 11.42 -4.53 16.34
C ARG A 401 12.92 -4.32 16.11
N GLN A 402 13.73 -4.22 17.18
CA GLN A 402 15.17 -4.03 17.07
C GLN A 402 15.88 -5.18 16.35
N GLN A 403 15.39 -6.42 16.51
CA GLN A 403 15.95 -7.54 15.76
C GLN A 403 15.56 -7.48 14.29
N ALA A 404 14.31 -7.10 13.97
CA ALA A 404 13.85 -6.92 12.60
C ALA A 404 14.69 -5.84 11.89
N ILE A 405 14.93 -4.69 12.52
CA ILE A 405 15.80 -3.62 11.98
C ILE A 405 17.21 -4.17 11.68
N ARG A 406 17.84 -4.83 12.66
CA ARG A 406 19.22 -5.35 12.46
C ARG A 406 19.31 -6.39 11.34
N GLN A 407 18.32 -7.28 11.23
CA GLN A 407 18.27 -8.29 10.17
C GLN A 407 18.10 -7.62 8.80
N LEU A 408 17.18 -6.64 8.68
CA LEU A 408 16.91 -5.94 7.44
C LEU A 408 18.13 -5.14 6.96
N VAL A 409 18.76 -4.35 7.84
CA VAL A 409 20.02 -3.64 7.54
C VAL A 409 21.11 -4.61 7.10
N THR A 410 21.23 -5.76 7.76
CA THR A 410 22.23 -6.78 7.38
C THR A 410 21.94 -7.37 6.01
N ALA A 411 20.67 -7.65 5.70
CA ALA A 411 20.25 -8.18 4.39
C ALA A 411 20.54 -7.17 3.27
N LEU A 412 20.20 -5.90 3.46
CA LEU A 412 20.45 -4.83 2.50
C LEU A 412 21.95 -4.59 2.28
N ARG A 413 22.76 -4.57 3.35
CA ARG A 413 24.23 -4.44 3.24
C ARG A 413 24.90 -5.59 2.50
N ARG A 414 24.32 -6.79 2.54
CA ARG A 414 24.84 -7.98 1.85
C ARG A 414 24.26 -8.18 0.46
N ALA A 415 23.24 -7.41 0.10
CA ALA A 415 22.64 -7.47 -1.22
C ALA A 415 23.66 -7.05 -2.29
N ARG A 416 23.72 -7.83 -3.37
CA ARG A 416 24.53 -7.52 -4.55
C ARG A 416 23.60 -7.05 -5.65
N ILE A 417 23.63 -5.75 -5.93
CA ILE A 417 22.79 -5.12 -6.94
C ILE A 417 23.69 -4.33 -7.86
N HIS A 418 23.73 -4.70 -9.14
CA HIS A 418 24.61 -4.10 -10.13
C HIS A 418 23.84 -3.83 -11.44
N GLY A 419 24.21 -2.76 -12.11
CA GLY A 419 23.67 -2.37 -13.41
C GLY A 419 22.74 -1.17 -13.37
N VAL A 420 21.99 -1.00 -12.29
CA VAL A 420 21.17 0.19 -12.02
C VAL A 420 21.49 0.73 -10.62
N VAL A 421 21.36 2.04 -10.46
CA VAL A 421 21.43 2.68 -9.15
C VAL A 421 20.13 2.41 -8.41
N THR A 422 20.19 2.21 -7.10
CA THR A 422 19.03 1.91 -6.25
C THR A 422 19.05 2.74 -4.98
N ASN A 423 17.89 2.89 -4.34
CA ASN A 423 17.74 3.54 -3.04
C ASN A 423 18.23 2.70 -1.85
N ARG A 424 18.89 1.55 -2.10
CA ARG A 424 19.36 0.61 -1.05
C ARG A 424 20.12 1.31 0.08
N ASP A 425 21.04 2.20 -0.27
CA ASP A 425 21.90 2.84 0.73
C ASP A 425 21.11 3.84 1.58
N HIS A 426 20.15 4.58 0.99
CA HIS A 426 19.20 5.40 1.75
C HIS A 426 18.35 4.57 2.72
N LEU A 427 17.87 3.40 2.31
CA LEU A 427 17.10 2.51 3.19
C LEU A 427 17.94 2.07 4.40
N ILE A 428 19.22 1.76 4.19
CA ILE A 428 20.15 1.42 5.27
C ILE A 428 20.36 2.62 6.21
N GLU A 429 20.52 3.82 5.67
CA GLU A 429 20.71 5.04 6.44
C GLU A 429 19.50 5.32 7.31
N ILE A 430 18.28 5.34 6.74
CA ILE A 430 17.02 5.55 7.46
C ILE A 430 16.89 4.54 8.61
N LEU A 431 17.01 3.25 8.32
CA LEU A 431 16.91 2.18 9.31
C LEU A 431 17.98 2.26 10.42
N SER A 432 19.09 2.97 10.18
CA SER A 432 20.21 3.11 11.11
C SER A 432 20.18 4.39 11.94
N THR A 433 19.19 5.29 11.70
CA THR A 433 19.03 6.52 12.49
C THR A 433 18.57 6.22 13.91
N ALA A 434 18.91 7.11 14.84
CA ALA A 434 18.43 7.03 16.22
C ALA A 434 16.90 7.23 16.27
N ASP A 435 16.38 8.19 15.49
CA ASP A 435 14.95 8.55 15.43
C ASP A 435 14.10 7.35 14.99
N PHE A 436 14.50 6.65 13.90
CA PHE A 436 13.81 5.44 13.47
C PHE A 436 13.93 4.33 14.53
N GLY A 437 15.13 4.19 15.11
CA GLY A 437 15.36 3.20 16.18
C GLY A 437 14.48 3.42 17.42
N ALA A 438 14.27 4.70 17.79
CA ALA A 438 13.43 5.13 18.92
C ALA A 438 11.94 5.23 18.57
N ASP A 439 11.57 5.08 17.30
CA ASP A 439 10.20 5.25 16.78
C ASP A 439 9.67 6.70 16.96
N GLU A 440 10.55 7.71 16.77
CA GLU A 440 10.25 9.15 16.93
C GLU A 440 10.04 9.86 15.58
N VAL A 441 9.67 9.12 14.53
CA VAL A 441 9.44 9.64 13.18
C VAL A 441 8.03 10.22 13.01
N THR A 442 7.89 11.19 12.09
CA THR A 442 6.61 11.78 11.66
C THR A 442 6.49 11.71 10.14
N THR A 443 5.31 11.99 9.59
CA THR A 443 5.07 11.94 8.13
C THR A 443 5.95 12.89 7.32
N THR A 444 6.48 13.94 7.93
CA THR A 444 7.40 14.92 7.32
C THR A 444 8.86 14.72 7.72
N TRP A 445 9.15 13.74 8.58
CA TRP A 445 10.49 13.54 9.13
C TRP A 445 11.55 13.34 8.03
N LEU A 446 11.29 12.49 7.04
CA LEU A 446 12.27 12.16 6.00
C LEU A 446 12.65 13.36 5.11
N GLU A 447 11.80 14.39 5.02
CA GLU A 447 12.07 15.61 4.25
C GLU A 447 13.10 16.52 4.94
N SER A 448 13.25 16.40 6.26
CA SER A 448 14.14 17.21 7.09
C SER A 448 15.24 16.42 7.79
N ALA A 449 15.23 15.09 7.68
CA ALA A 449 16.20 14.22 8.34
C ALA A 449 17.61 14.46 7.79
N ASP A 450 18.57 14.67 8.70
CA ASP A 450 20.00 14.66 8.38
C ASP A 450 20.45 13.20 8.32
N LEU A 451 20.28 12.58 7.14
CA LEU A 451 20.69 11.21 6.94
C LEU A 451 22.23 11.13 6.90
N PRO A 452 22.85 10.21 7.65
CA PRO A 452 24.28 10.01 7.57
C PRO A 452 24.68 9.63 6.13
N ALA A 453 25.76 10.20 5.61
CA ALA A 453 26.24 9.86 4.28
C ALA A 453 26.49 8.34 4.15
N ALA A 454 26.03 7.74 3.05
CA ALA A 454 26.25 6.33 2.77
C ALA A 454 27.75 6.01 2.90
N VAL A 455 28.11 5.06 3.76
CA VAL A 455 29.48 4.58 3.84
C VAL A 455 29.72 3.72 2.60
N PRO A 456 30.57 4.14 1.65
CA PRO A 456 30.83 3.36 0.45
C PRO A 456 31.25 1.94 0.86
N ASP A 457 30.64 0.92 0.24
CA ASP A 457 31.01 -0.47 0.52
C ASP A 457 32.44 -0.72 0.02
N VAL A 458 33.41 -0.66 0.96
CA VAL A 458 34.83 -0.82 0.70
C VAL A 458 35.18 -2.20 0.10
N ARG A 459 34.20 -3.10 -0.03
CA ARG A 459 34.38 -4.44 -0.59
C ARG A 459 34.31 -4.50 -2.12
N LEU A 460 33.93 -3.40 -2.78
CA LEU A 460 33.88 -3.31 -4.25
C LEU A 460 35.19 -2.86 -4.89
N ALA A 461 36.28 -2.65 -4.12
CA ALA A 461 37.57 -2.20 -4.60
C ALA A 461 38.64 -3.33 -4.64
N ALA A 462 38.22 -4.60 -4.77
CA ALA A 462 39.13 -5.73 -4.91
C ALA A 462 38.71 -6.64 -6.07
#